data_771df823623439644e01670f8b3c7aea
#
_entry.id   771df823623439644e01670f8b3c7aea
#
_cell.length_a   1.000
_cell.length_b   1.000
_cell.length_c   1.000
_cell.angle_alpha   90.00
_cell.angle_beta   90.00
_cell.angle_gamma   90.00
#
_symmetry.space_group_name_H-M   'P 1'
#
loop_
_entity.id
_entity.type
_entity.pdbx_description
1 polymer ?
#
loop_
_entity_poly.entity_id
_entity_poly.type
_entity_poly.pdbx_seq_one_letter_code
_entity_poly.pdbx_strand_id
1 'polypeptide(L)'
;MAIRRTDNGTWELPGGILELDELPEDGVRREVWEETGIHVEVDQLTGVYKNTTRGIVALVFRCKPSGGTERPSAESSAVEWLTPDQITQRMNQVYAIRLLDALDTNTPHVRTHDGTHLIQTK
;
A
#
# COMPACT_ATOMS: atom_id res chain seq x y z
N MET A 1 5.13 -2.92 -5.75
CA MET A 1 4.29 -4.13 -5.90
C MET A 1 2.84 -3.74 -5.62
N ALA A 2 1.94 -4.26 -6.42
CA ALA A 2 0.51 -4.01 -6.29
C ALA A 2 -0.28 -5.31 -6.38
N ILE A 3 -1.47 -5.31 -5.78
CA ILE A 3 -2.39 -6.42 -5.86
C ILE A 3 -3.68 -5.97 -6.57
N ARG A 4 -4.34 -6.91 -7.22
CA ARG A 4 -5.67 -6.70 -7.76
C ARG A 4 -6.69 -7.35 -6.82
N ARG A 5 -7.60 -6.54 -6.29
CA ARG A 5 -8.60 -7.03 -5.34
C ARG A 5 -9.59 -7.98 -6.01
N THR A 6 -9.91 -9.06 -5.30
CA THR A 6 -10.87 -10.06 -5.78
C THR A 6 -12.30 -9.49 -5.81
N ASP A 7 -12.65 -8.64 -4.85
CA ASP A 7 -14.02 -8.15 -4.67
C ASP A 7 -14.45 -7.11 -5.73
N ASN A 8 -13.56 -6.23 -6.16
CA ASN A 8 -13.91 -5.15 -7.09
C ASN A 8 -12.97 -5.01 -8.30
N GLY A 9 -11.91 -5.82 -8.37
CA GLY A 9 -10.96 -5.78 -9.48
C GLY A 9 -10.04 -4.56 -9.53
N THR A 10 -10.04 -3.72 -8.49
CA THR A 10 -9.16 -2.55 -8.44
C THR A 10 -7.75 -2.92 -7.98
N TRP A 11 -6.77 -2.14 -8.45
CA TRP A 11 -5.38 -2.30 -8.04
C TRP A 11 -5.09 -1.44 -6.83
N GLU A 12 -4.46 -2.02 -5.82
CA GLU A 12 -4.12 -1.37 -4.56
C GLU A 12 -2.76 -1.86 -4.04
N LEU A 13 -2.26 -1.19 -3.00
CA LEU A 13 -1.12 -1.68 -2.24
C LEU A 13 -1.56 -2.87 -1.39
N PRO A 14 -0.69 -3.87 -1.18
CA PRO A 14 -0.96 -4.87 -0.16
C PRO A 14 -1.00 -4.20 1.22
N GLY A 15 -1.94 -4.62 2.05
CA GLY A 15 -2.08 -4.07 3.39
C GLY A 15 -3.42 -4.43 4.01
N GLY A 16 -3.61 -4.02 5.24
CA GLY A 16 -4.84 -4.28 5.98
C GLY A 16 -4.83 -3.62 7.34
N ILE A 17 -5.71 -4.08 8.20
CA ILE A 17 -5.90 -3.52 9.54
C ILE A 17 -4.84 -4.09 10.48
N LEU A 18 -4.14 -3.20 11.19
CA LEU A 18 -3.19 -3.59 12.23
C LEU A 18 -3.93 -4.21 13.41
N GLU A 19 -3.45 -5.33 13.90
CA GLU A 19 -4.02 -6.00 15.07
C GLU A 19 -3.64 -5.27 16.36
N LEU A 20 -4.44 -5.46 17.43
CA LEU A 20 -4.34 -4.67 18.65
C LEU A 20 -2.95 -4.70 19.30
N ASP A 21 -2.32 -5.86 19.33
CA ASP A 21 -1.02 -6.06 19.99
C ASP A 21 0.12 -6.21 19.00
N GLU A 22 -0.13 -5.91 17.74
CA GLU A 22 0.83 -6.05 16.65
C GLU A 22 1.56 -4.72 16.41
N LEU A 23 2.89 -4.76 16.27
CA LEU A 23 3.66 -3.59 15.89
C LEU A 23 3.40 -3.26 14.41
N PRO A 24 3.42 -1.96 14.02
CA PRO A 24 3.14 -1.58 12.63
C PRO A 24 3.99 -2.33 11.60
N GLU A 25 5.29 -2.48 11.83
CA GLU A 25 6.19 -3.19 10.91
C GLU A 25 5.85 -4.67 10.80
N ASP A 26 5.46 -5.30 11.91
CA ASP A 26 5.05 -6.71 11.90
C ASP A 26 3.74 -6.89 11.13
N GLY A 27 2.83 -5.94 11.24
CA GLY A 27 1.59 -5.92 10.48
C GLY A 27 1.84 -5.83 8.97
N VAL A 28 2.79 -4.99 8.57
CA VAL A 28 3.18 -4.89 7.16
C VAL A 28 3.71 -6.24 6.64
N ARG A 29 4.62 -6.86 7.39
CA ARG A 29 5.19 -8.16 6.98
C ARG A 29 4.10 -9.23 6.85
N ARG A 30 3.20 -9.29 7.80
CA ARG A 30 2.09 -10.26 7.81
C ARG A 30 1.16 -10.05 6.61
N GLU A 31 0.67 -8.83 6.41
CA GLU A 31 -0.27 -8.50 5.34
C GLU A 31 0.35 -8.73 3.95
N VAL A 32 1.59 -8.29 3.76
CA VAL A 32 2.27 -8.49 2.47
C VAL A 32 2.41 -9.99 2.18
N TRP A 33 2.82 -10.78 3.17
CA TRP A 33 2.97 -12.21 2.98
C TRP A 33 1.62 -12.91 2.70
N GLU A 34 0.59 -12.57 3.48
CA GLU A 34 -0.75 -13.14 3.29
C GLU A 34 -1.32 -12.85 1.91
N GLU A 35 -1.15 -11.63 1.43
CA GLU A 35 -1.76 -11.18 0.17
C GLU A 35 -0.92 -11.47 -1.06
N THR A 36 0.39 -11.60 -0.93
CA THR A 36 1.31 -11.70 -2.08
C THR A 36 2.21 -12.92 -2.09
N GLY A 37 2.41 -13.56 -0.94
CA GLY A 37 3.39 -14.65 -0.82
C GLY A 37 4.83 -14.20 -0.70
N ILE A 38 5.09 -12.90 -0.65
CA ILE A 38 6.43 -12.32 -0.57
C ILE A 38 6.76 -11.97 0.87
N HIS A 39 7.95 -12.38 1.32
CA HIS A 39 8.55 -11.91 2.56
C HIS A 39 9.27 -10.60 2.31
N VAL A 40 9.10 -9.65 3.22
CA VAL A 40 9.73 -8.34 3.10
C VAL A 40 10.45 -7.95 4.38
N GLU A 41 11.46 -7.12 4.24
CA GLU A 41 12.08 -6.38 5.33
C GLU A 41 11.60 -4.93 5.24
N VAL A 42 11.13 -4.37 6.36
CA VAL A 42 10.64 -3.00 6.41
C VAL A 42 11.82 -2.05 6.47
N ASP A 43 11.86 -1.08 5.55
CA ASP A 43 12.94 -0.09 5.45
C ASP A 43 12.55 1.18 6.22
N GLN A 44 11.55 1.92 5.72
CA GLN A 44 11.15 3.16 6.39
C GLN A 44 9.70 3.54 6.07
N LEU A 45 9.11 4.35 6.96
CA LEU A 45 7.82 4.98 6.71
C LEU A 45 7.96 6.01 5.59
N THR A 46 7.15 5.88 4.55
CA THR A 46 7.17 6.80 3.40
C THR A 46 5.97 7.74 3.35
N GLY A 47 4.90 7.42 4.07
CA GLY A 47 3.76 8.32 4.09
C GLY A 47 2.69 7.94 5.09
N VAL A 48 1.88 8.94 5.41
CA VAL A 48 0.69 8.85 6.26
C VAL A 48 -0.47 9.43 5.48
N TYR A 49 -1.57 8.70 5.36
CA TYR A 49 -2.69 9.07 4.50
C TYR A 49 -4.00 8.98 5.26
N LYS A 50 -4.69 10.11 5.38
CA LYS A 50 -6.00 10.17 6.02
C LYS A 50 -7.09 10.07 4.96
N ASN A 51 -7.96 9.07 5.10
CA ASN A 51 -9.19 8.98 4.33
C ASN A 51 -10.33 9.57 5.16
N THR A 52 -10.83 10.75 4.77
CA THR A 52 -11.84 11.47 5.54
C THR A 52 -13.21 10.80 5.47
N THR A 53 -13.51 10.09 4.38
CA THR A 53 -14.79 9.42 4.21
C THR A 53 -14.92 8.21 5.13
N ARG A 54 -13.83 7.44 5.28
CA ARG A 54 -13.83 6.24 6.10
C ARG A 54 -13.29 6.44 7.51
N GLY A 55 -12.67 7.59 7.78
CA GLY A 55 -12.05 7.85 9.08
C GLY A 55 -10.81 7.01 9.35
N ILE A 56 -10.11 6.58 8.30
CA ILE A 56 -8.94 5.70 8.40
C ILE A 56 -7.67 6.52 8.20
N VAL A 57 -6.65 6.23 9.01
CA VAL A 57 -5.28 6.69 8.78
C VAL A 57 -4.45 5.50 8.34
N ALA A 58 -3.90 5.57 7.15
CA ALA A 58 -3.04 4.53 6.60
C ALA A 58 -1.57 4.92 6.74
N LEU A 59 -0.76 3.99 7.23
CA LEU A 59 0.69 4.11 7.28
C LEU A 59 1.27 3.29 6.13
N VAL A 60 2.12 3.88 5.31
CA VAL A 60 2.77 3.21 4.19
C VAL A 60 4.26 3.11 4.43
N PHE A 61 4.78 1.90 4.35
CA PHE A 61 6.20 1.60 4.54
C PHE A 61 6.82 1.11 3.24
N ARG A 62 8.00 1.62 2.93
CA ARG A 62 8.84 1.05 1.89
C ARG A 62 9.51 -0.21 2.44
N CYS A 63 9.50 -1.27 1.64
CA CYS A 63 10.04 -2.56 2.03
C CYS A 63 10.98 -3.09 0.97
N LYS A 64 11.84 -4.04 1.39
CA LYS A 64 12.71 -4.79 0.47
C LYS A 64 12.28 -6.24 0.46
N PRO A 65 12.07 -6.85 -0.72
CA PRO A 65 11.80 -8.28 -0.79
C PRO A 65 12.96 -9.08 -0.21
N SER A 66 12.66 -10.07 0.62
CA SER A 66 13.67 -10.92 1.26
C SER A 66 13.46 -12.41 1.00
N GLY A 67 12.39 -12.79 0.30
CA GLY A 67 12.10 -14.20 -0.02
C GLY A 67 10.67 -14.40 -0.44
N GLY A 68 10.30 -15.67 -0.62
CA GLY A 68 8.96 -16.04 -1.04
C GLY A 68 8.77 -16.02 -2.55
N THR A 69 7.55 -16.34 -2.97
CA THR A 69 7.15 -16.37 -4.39
C THR A 69 5.78 -15.74 -4.50
N GLU A 70 5.58 -14.86 -5.50
CA GLU A 70 4.31 -14.21 -5.73
C GLU A 70 3.21 -15.25 -5.94
N ARG A 71 2.10 -15.07 -5.25
CA ARG A 71 0.92 -15.92 -5.40
C ARG A 71 -0.34 -15.11 -5.14
N PRO A 72 -1.44 -15.43 -5.81
CA PRO A 72 -2.73 -14.85 -5.45
C PRO A 72 -3.19 -15.37 -4.09
N SER A 73 -4.17 -14.71 -3.52
CA SER A 73 -4.83 -15.10 -2.26
C SER A 73 -6.33 -15.01 -2.41
N ALA A 74 -7.07 -15.32 -1.34
CA ALA A 74 -8.53 -15.15 -1.35
C ALA A 74 -8.94 -13.69 -1.61
N GLU A 75 -8.12 -12.75 -1.19
CA GLU A 75 -8.39 -11.31 -1.30
C GLU A 75 -7.71 -10.66 -2.52
N SER A 76 -6.71 -11.30 -3.11
CA SER A 76 -5.98 -10.76 -4.25
C SER A 76 -5.96 -11.76 -5.42
N SER A 77 -6.52 -11.35 -6.56
CA SER A 77 -6.56 -12.19 -7.76
C SER A 77 -5.28 -12.13 -8.58
N ALA A 78 -4.46 -11.11 -8.37
CA ALA A 78 -3.17 -10.94 -9.04
C ALA A 78 -2.20 -10.17 -8.15
N VAL A 79 -0.92 -10.43 -8.35
CA VAL A 79 0.19 -9.72 -7.70
C VAL A 79 1.17 -9.33 -8.79
N GLU A 80 1.48 -8.05 -8.93
CA GLU A 80 2.37 -7.57 -9.98
C GLU A 80 3.33 -6.49 -9.48
N TRP A 81 4.52 -6.49 -10.08
CA TRP A 81 5.49 -5.41 -9.93
C TRP A 81 5.24 -4.39 -11.03
N LEU A 82 4.80 -3.18 -10.65
CA LEU A 82 4.41 -2.16 -11.60
C LEU A 82 5.48 -1.07 -11.71
N THR A 83 5.66 -0.55 -12.93
CA THR A 83 6.44 0.67 -13.15
C THR A 83 5.64 1.90 -12.72
N PRO A 84 6.28 3.07 -12.49
CA PRO A 84 5.55 4.30 -12.16
C PRO A 84 4.45 4.65 -13.16
N ASP A 85 4.69 4.46 -14.47
CA ASP A 85 3.68 4.72 -15.49
C ASP A 85 2.48 3.78 -15.37
N GLN A 86 2.73 2.49 -15.12
CA GLN A 86 1.67 1.52 -14.92
C GLN A 86 0.84 1.82 -13.67
N ILE A 87 1.50 2.26 -12.59
CA ILE A 87 0.81 2.69 -11.36
C ILE A 87 -0.17 3.82 -11.67
N THR A 88 0.30 4.84 -12.37
CA THR A 88 -0.52 5.99 -12.75
C THR A 88 -1.70 5.59 -13.64
N GLN A 89 -1.49 4.64 -14.55
CA GLN A 89 -2.53 4.18 -15.47
C GLN A 89 -3.57 3.27 -14.83
N ARG A 90 -3.15 2.40 -13.90
CA ARG A 90 -4.00 1.33 -13.37
C ARG A 90 -4.67 1.65 -12.05
N MET A 91 -4.10 2.55 -11.26
CA MET A 91 -4.57 2.81 -9.89
C MET A 91 -5.30 4.13 -9.79
N ASN A 92 -6.30 4.18 -8.88
CA ASN A 92 -6.92 5.43 -8.50
C ASN A 92 -5.84 6.37 -7.93
N GLN A 93 -5.95 7.66 -8.25
CA GLN A 93 -4.99 8.69 -7.85
C GLN A 93 -4.65 8.66 -6.36
N VAL A 94 -5.64 8.48 -5.48
CA VAL A 94 -5.41 8.51 -4.03
C VAL A 94 -4.63 7.31 -3.52
N TYR A 95 -4.59 6.21 -4.27
CA TYR A 95 -3.78 5.03 -3.94
C TYR A 95 -2.47 5.03 -4.73
N ALA A 96 -2.49 5.48 -5.98
CA ALA A 96 -1.27 5.60 -6.80
C ALA A 96 -0.25 6.50 -6.13
N ILE A 97 -0.67 7.62 -5.55
CA ILE A 97 0.24 8.58 -4.90
C ILE A 97 1.03 7.94 -3.75
N ARG A 98 0.47 6.93 -3.08
CA ARG A 98 1.15 6.23 -1.98
C ARG A 98 2.39 5.50 -2.47
N LEU A 99 2.32 4.86 -3.64
CA LEU A 99 3.46 4.19 -4.25
C LEU A 99 4.46 5.18 -4.85
N LEU A 100 3.95 6.24 -5.48
CA LEU A 100 4.82 7.28 -6.06
C LEU A 100 5.59 8.03 -4.98
N ASP A 101 4.93 8.36 -3.86
CA ASP A 101 5.60 8.97 -2.71
C ASP A 101 6.71 8.06 -2.14
N ALA A 102 6.54 6.75 -2.20
CA ALA A 102 7.52 5.80 -1.71
C ALA A 102 8.82 5.79 -2.52
N LEU A 103 8.81 6.33 -3.73
CA LEU A 103 10.01 6.50 -4.55
C LEU A 103 10.81 7.75 -4.18
N ASP A 104 10.21 8.66 -3.45
CA ASP A 104 10.87 9.87 -2.95
C ASP A 104 11.64 9.52 -1.66
N THR A 105 12.93 9.84 -1.62
CA THR A 105 13.80 9.53 -0.48
C THR A 105 13.81 10.61 0.59
N ASN A 106 13.02 11.66 0.42
CA ASN A 106 12.90 12.76 1.38
C ASN A 106 12.08 12.34 2.60
N THR A 107 11.55 13.29 3.34
CA THR A 107 10.74 13.01 4.52
C THR A 107 9.45 12.27 4.17
N PRO A 108 8.84 11.53 5.12
CA PRO A 108 7.53 10.93 4.88
C PRO A 108 6.50 11.97 4.45
N HIS A 109 5.69 11.61 3.47
CA HIS A 109 4.61 12.46 3.00
C HIS A 109 3.39 12.32 3.91
N VAL A 110 2.67 13.42 4.14
CA VAL A 110 1.41 13.42 4.88
C VAL A 110 0.34 13.99 3.96
N ARG A 111 -0.66 13.18 3.64
CA ARG A 111 -1.72 13.57 2.70
C ARG A 111 -3.09 13.21 3.24
N THR A 112 -4.10 13.93 2.76
CA THR A 112 -5.50 13.70 3.07
C THR A 112 -6.28 13.53 1.79
N HIS A 113 -7.27 12.64 1.78
CA HIS A 113 -8.17 12.43 0.64
C HIS A 113 -9.56 12.01 1.12
N ASP A 114 -10.53 12.07 0.21
CA ASP A 114 -11.92 11.69 0.49
C ASP A 114 -12.29 10.29 -0.03
N GLY A 115 -11.32 9.53 -0.49
CA GLY A 115 -11.50 8.22 -1.12
C GLY A 115 -11.38 8.28 -2.64
N THR A 116 -11.52 9.45 -3.23
CA THR A 116 -11.49 9.65 -4.70
C THR A 116 -10.53 10.77 -5.09
N HIS A 117 -10.49 11.86 -4.32
CA HIS A 117 -9.71 13.06 -4.62
C HIS A 117 -8.79 13.42 -3.48
N LEU A 118 -7.58 13.87 -3.82
CA LEU A 118 -6.65 14.45 -2.85
C LEU A 118 -7.18 15.80 -2.38
N ILE A 119 -7.07 16.04 -1.06
CA ILE A 119 -7.45 17.31 -0.45
C ILE A 119 -6.16 18.08 -0.17
N GLN A 120 -6.08 19.30 -0.69
CA GLN A 120 -4.94 20.16 -0.44
C GLN A 120 -4.92 20.63 1.01
N THR A 121 -3.77 20.50 1.64
CA THR A 121 -3.51 21.08 2.95
C THR A 121 -2.75 22.40 2.77
N LYS A 122 -3.05 23.34 3.65
CA LYS A 122 -2.35 24.63 3.63
C LYS A 122 -0.95 24.52 4.23
#